data_686e7d186522f6f2f8aaf9d3a9ad27ef
#
_entry.id   686e7d186522f6f2f8aaf9d3a9ad27ef
#
_cell.length_a   1.000
_cell.length_b   1.000
_cell.length_c   1.000
_cell.angle_alpha   90.00
_cell.angle_beta   90.00
_cell.angle_gamma   90.00
#
_symmetry.space_group_name_H-M   'P 1'
#
loop_
_entity.id
_entity.type
_entity.pdbx_description
1 polymer ?
#
loop_
_entity_poly.entity_id
_entity_poly.type
_entity_poly.pdbx_seq_one_letter_code
_entity_poly.pdbx_strand_id
1 'polypeptide(L)'
;MCYSIDLKDRVEFKVNDPVGPRTTWARYIYGIVQEMKALGVDVKGFNTAFYGDVPLGAGMSSSAALESCFAFALNDLFGDNKVSKWDLALAGQATEHKYVGVNCGIMDQFASVFGKEGKLMRLDCRSREFEYFPFNPEGYKLVLLDSKVKHELKGSPYNDRRNSCEKVVKHVAAKHAESHFEALRNCSWEQLEEVK
;
A
#
# COMPACT_ATOMS: atom_id res chain seq x y z
N MET A 1 -13.35 3.27 -18.52
CA MET A 1 -12.14 3.05 -19.35
C MET A 1 -10.96 3.76 -18.69
N CYS A 2 -9.83 3.07 -18.55
CA CYS A 2 -8.57 3.62 -18.02
C CYS A 2 -7.47 3.48 -19.08
N TYR A 3 -6.69 4.52 -19.27
CA TYR A 3 -5.54 4.54 -20.18
C TYR A 3 -4.28 4.95 -19.41
N SER A 4 -3.28 4.06 -19.35
CA SER A 4 -1.96 4.37 -18.83
C SER A 4 -1.08 4.92 -19.95
N ILE A 5 -0.67 6.17 -19.82
CA ILE A 5 0.19 6.85 -20.80
C ILE A 5 1.57 6.20 -20.83
N ASP A 6 2.13 5.88 -19.65
CA ASP A 6 3.47 5.30 -19.52
C ASP A 6 3.58 3.89 -20.12
N LEU A 7 2.54 3.07 -19.90
CA LEU A 7 2.47 1.70 -20.43
C LEU A 7 1.89 1.65 -21.84
N LYS A 8 1.33 2.75 -22.37
CA LYS A 8 0.59 2.83 -23.64
C LYS A 8 -0.47 1.75 -23.74
N ASP A 9 -1.15 1.48 -22.62
CA ASP A 9 -2.11 0.38 -22.48
C ASP A 9 -3.46 0.90 -22.01
N ARG A 10 -4.53 0.26 -22.52
CA ARG A 10 -5.92 0.62 -22.25
C ARG A 10 -6.68 -0.58 -21.71
N VAL A 11 -7.40 -0.36 -20.63
CA VAL A 11 -8.26 -1.38 -20.03
C VAL A 11 -9.66 -0.81 -19.78
N GLU A 12 -10.66 -1.62 -20.07
CA GLU A 12 -12.05 -1.34 -19.73
C GLU A 12 -12.56 -2.39 -18.74
N PHE A 13 -13.25 -1.95 -17.72
CA PHE A 13 -13.97 -2.81 -16.79
C PHE A 13 -15.25 -2.13 -16.31
N LYS A 14 -16.21 -2.91 -15.86
CA LYS A 14 -17.45 -2.37 -15.27
C LYS A 14 -17.23 -2.12 -13.78
N VAL A 15 -17.73 -0.97 -13.28
CA VAL A 15 -17.66 -0.59 -11.86
C VAL A 15 -18.25 -1.67 -10.94
N ASN A 16 -19.27 -2.39 -11.42
CA ASN A 16 -19.95 -3.45 -10.66
C ASN A 16 -19.55 -4.87 -11.09
N ASP A 17 -18.44 -5.05 -11.82
CA ASP A 17 -17.95 -6.38 -12.19
C ASP A 17 -17.39 -7.08 -10.93
N PRO A 18 -17.87 -8.27 -10.57
CA PRO A 18 -17.40 -8.98 -9.38
C PRO A 18 -15.99 -9.56 -9.52
N VAL A 19 -15.48 -9.71 -10.74
CA VAL A 19 -14.20 -10.39 -11.02
C VAL A 19 -13.06 -9.38 -11.23
N GLY A 20 -13.36 -8.23 -11.80
CA GLY A 20 -12.38 -7.20 -12.16
C GLY A 20 -11.47 -7.56 -13.34
N PRO A 21 -10.57 -6.65 -13.72
CA PRO A 21 -9.68 -6.81 -14.85
C PRO A 21 -8.57 -7.85 -14.58
N ARG A 22 -8.12 -8.52 -15.65
CA ARG A 22 -6.96 -9.44 -15.58
C ARG A 22 -5.62 -8.70 -15.55
N THR A 23 -5.56 -7.53 -16.14
CA THR A 23 -4.36 -6.70 -16.24
C THR A 23 -3.94 -6.18 -14.88
N THR A 24 -2.71 -6.43 -14.48
CA THR A 24 -2.22 -6.17 -13.12
C THR A 24 -2.36 -4.71 -12.70
N TRP A 25 -1.91 -3.76 -13.53
CA TRP A 25 -2.00 -2.35 -13.16
C TRP A 25 -3.44 -1.85 -13.00
N ALA A 26 -4.37 -2.40 -13.79
CA ALA A 26 -5.79 -2.04 -13.71
C ALA A 26 -6.48 -2.61 -12.46
N ARG A 27 -5.91 -3.65 -11.83
CA ARG A 27 -6.41 -4.20 -10.56
C ARG A 27 -6.26 -3.22 -9.40
N TYR A 28 -5.22 -2.39 -9.40
CA TYR A 28 -5.06 -1.34 -8.40
C TYR A 28 -6.21 -0.33 -8.48
N ILE A 29 -6.51 0.13 -9.70
CA ILE A 29 -7.62 1.08 -9.91
C ILE A 29 -8.96 0.44 -9.59
N TYR A 30 -9.19 -0.80 -10.05
CA TYR A 30 -10.41 -1.55 -9.77
C TYR A 30 -10.58 -1.77 -8.25
N GLY A 31 -9.54 -2.15 -7.55
CA GLY A 31 -9.57 -2.35 -6.10
C GLY A 31 -9.94 -1.08 -5.35
N ILE A 32 -9.34 0.04 -5.70
CA ILE A 32 -9.71 1.34 -5.14
C ILE A 32 -11.18 1.67 -5.42
N VAL A 33 -11.68 1.42 -6.62
CA VAL A 33 -13.11 1.61 -6.93
C VAL A 33 -13.99 0.79 -5.98
N GLN A 34 -13.66 -0.49 -5.73
CA GLN A 34 -14.46 -1.34 -4.85
C GLN A 34 -14.34 -0.92 -3.38
N GLU A 35 -13.14 -0.57 -2.90
CA GLU A 35 -12.95 -0.11 -1.52
C GLU A 35 -13.63 1.25 -1.27
N MET A 36 -13.59 2.18 -2.22
CA MET A 36 -14.33 3.46 -2.11
C MET A 36 -15.85 3.23 -2.05
N LYS A 37 -16.37 2.27 -2.83
CA LYS A 37 -17.78 1.87 -2.74
C LYS A 37 -18.11 1.26 -1.37
N ALA A 38 -17.23 0.44 -0.81
CA ALA A 38 -17.39 -0.12 0.52
C ALA A 38 -17.41 0.96 1.61
N LEU A 39 -16.74 2.08 1.39
CA LEU A 39 -16.77 3.28 2.23
C LEU A 39 -18.00 4.18 1.99
N GLY A 40 -18.94 3.76 1.15
CA GLY A 40 -20.19 4.47 0.88
C GLY A 40 -20.14 5.51 -0.24
N VAL A 41 -19.03 5.57 -0.99
CA VAL A 41 -18.90 6.45 -2.16
C VAL A 41 -19.65 5.85 -3.35
N ASP A 42 -20.59 6.57 -3.93
CA ASP A 42 -21.37 6.13 -5.09
C ASP A 42 -20.59 6.31 -6.40
N VAL A 43 -19.53 5.52 -6.57
CA VAL A 43 -18.64 5.60 -7.73
C VAL A 43 -19.40 5.27 -9.00
N LYS A 44 -19.49 6.23 -9.91
CA LYS A 44 -20.07 6.07 -11.25
C LYS A 44 -19.02 5.64 -12.28
N GLY A 45 -19.49 5.33 -13.49
CA GLY A 45 -18.59 5.10 -14.62
C GLY A 45 -17.79 6.34 -14.98
N PHE A 46 -16.51 6.19 -15.24
CA PHE A 46 -15.61 7.29 -15.62
C PHE A 46 -14.62 6.86 -16.70
N ASN A 47 -14.08 7.85 -17.40
CA ASN A 47 -12.95 7.68 -18.28
C ASN A 47 -11.76 8.45 -17.72
N THR A 48 -10.58 7.83 -17.74
CA THR A 48 -9.37 8.45 -17.24
C THR A 48 -8.17 8.13 -18.13
N ALA A 49 -7.27 9.09 -18.25
CA ALA A 49 -5.91 8.90 -18.69
C ALA A 49 -4.98 9.39 -17.58
N PHE A 50 -3.94 8.63 -17.27
CA PHE A 50 -3.01 8.96 -16.20
C PHE A 50 -1.58 8.62 -16.60
N TYR A 51 -0.65 9.31 -15.97
CA TYR A 51 0.78 9.03 -16.04
C TYR A 51 1.40 9.22 -14.65
N GLY A 52 2.61 8.74 -14.44
CA GLY A 52 3.33 8.93 -13.18
C GLY A 52 4.83 9.06 -13.41
N ASP A 53 5.46 9.89 -12.60
CA ASP A 53 6.91 10.08 -12.56
C ASP A 53 7.59 9.23 -11.48
N VAL A 54 6.81 8.49 -10.69
CA VAL A 54 7.34 7.49 -9.75
C VAL A 54 7.86 6.28 -10.54
N PRO A 55 9.17 5.95 -10.45
CA PRO A 55 9.75 4.87 -11.25
C PRO A 55 9.08 3.53 -11.00
N LEU A 56 8.63 2.87 -12.08
CA LEU A 56 7.96 1.58 -12.00
C LEU A 56 8.94 0.45 -11.65
N GLY A 57 8.62 -0.33 -10.61
CA GLY A 57 9.41 -1.49 -10.20
C GLY A 57 10.75 -1.16 -9.56
N ALA A 58 11.02 0.09 -9.21
CA ALA A 58 12.27 0.54 -8.59
C ALA A 58 12.20 0.62 -7.04
N GLY A 59 11.18 0.03 -6.42
CA GLY A 59 11.01 0.06 -4.96
C GLY A 59 10.53 1.41 -4.40
N MET A 60 9.99 2.28 -5.25
CA MET A 60 9.50 3.62 -4.89
C MET A 60 7.98 3.66 -4.67
N SER A 61 7.37 2.50 -4.47
CA SER A 61 5.94 2.38 -4.15
C SER A 61 4.99 2.99 -5.18
N SER A 62 5.28 2.77 -6.48
CA SER A 62 4.42 3.27 -7.56
C SER A 62 2.98 2.74 -7.49
N SER A 63 2.75 1.54 -6.91
CA SER A 63 1.41 1.01 -6.66
C SER A 63 0.65 1.88 -5.66
N ALA A 64 1.24 2.17 -4.50
CA ALA A 64 0.63 3.03 -3.48
C ALA A 64 0.38 4.46 -3.99
N ALA A 65 1.28 5.00 -4.83
CA ALA A 65 1.07 6.29 -5.48
C ALA A 65 -0.14 6.27 -6.41
N LEU A 66 -0.28 5.23 -7.25
CA LEU A 66 -1.43 5.05 -8.14
C LEU A 66 -2.74 4.89 -7.35
N GLU A 67 -2.74 4.03 -6.32
CA GLU A 67 -3.87 3.81 -5.44
C GLU A 67 -4.33 5.10 -4.76
N SER A 68 -3.40 5.84 -4.17
CA SER A 68 -3.69 7.09 -3.49
C SER A 68 -4.24 8.15 -4.44
N CYS A 69 -3.65 8.27 -5.64
CA CYS A 69 -4.13 9.18 -6.67
C CYS A 69 -5.60 8.91 -7.03
N PHE A 70 -5.95 7.66 -7.30
CA PHE A 70 -7.33 7.30 -7.61
C PHE A 70 -8.26 7.40 -6.41
N ALA A 71 -7.80 7.08 -5.20
CA ALA A 71 -8.59 7.24 -3.99
C ALA A 71 -8.97 8.71 -3.75
N PHE A 72 -8.02 9.63 -3.87
CA PHE A 72 -8.30 11.07 -3.79
C PHE A 72 -9.23 11.54 -4.91
N ALA A 73 -8.97 11.15 -6.15
CA ALA A 73 -9.80 11.55 -7.27
C ALA A 73 -11.25 11.06 -7.15
N LEU A 74 -11.47 9.82 -6.72
CA LEU A 74 -12.81 9.27 -6.53
C LEU A 74 -13.53 9.89 -5.32
N ASN A 75 -12.78 10.23 -4.26
CA ASN A 75 -13.32 10.93 -3.11
C ASN A 75 -13.78 12.35 -3.48
N ASP A 76 -13.02 13.03 -4.30
CA ASP A 76 -13.37 14.36 -4.80
C ASP A 76 -14.57 14.31 -5.78
N LEU A 77 -14.51 13.45 -6.78
CA LEU A 77 -15.51 13.39 -7.85
C LEU A 77 -16.86 12.82 -7.41
N PHE A 78 -16.88 11.87 -6.46
CA PHE A 78 -18.07 11.10 -6.11
C PHE A 78 -18.36 11.03 -4.61
N GLY A 79 -17.42 11.42 -3.75
CA GLY A 79 -17.50 11.29 -2.30
C GLY A 79 -17.61 12.62 -1.55
N ASP A 80 -17.72 13.75 -2.25
CA ASP A 80 -17.76 15.11 -1.64
C ASP A 80 -16.59 15.33 -0.64
N ASN A 81 -15.45 14.68 -0.85
CA ASN A 81 -14.28 14.70 0.04
C ASN A 81 -14.57 14.27 1.49
N LYS A 82 -15.59 13.41 1.71
CA LYS A 82 -16.00 12.97 3.05
C LYS A 82 -15.19 11.81 3.60
N VAL A 83 -14.53 11.04 2.73
CA VAL A 83 -13.67 9.93 3.18
C VAL A 83 -12.38 10.48 3.80
N SER A 84 -12.05 10.03 4.98
CA SER A 84 -10.87 10.50 5.70
C SER A 84 -9.57 10.07 5.02
N LYS A 85 -8.47 10.81 5.22
CA LYS A 85 -7.15 10.42 4.73
C LYS A 85 -6.71 9.03 5.21
N TRP A 86 -7.05 8.66 6.44
CA TRP A 86 -6.78 7.32 6.96
C TRP A 86 -7.54 6.25 6.17
N ASP A 87 -8.82 6.48 5.91
CA ASP A 87 -9.62 5.52 5.15
C ASP A 87 -9.13 5.41 3.70
N LEU A 88 -8.66 6.51 3.08
CA LEU A 88 -8.04 6.47 1.76
C LEU A 88 -6.75 5.61 1.77
N ALA A 89 -5.89 5.76 2.78
CA ALA A 89 -4.68 4.94 2.91
C ALA A 89 -5.03 3.46 3.16
N LEU A 90 -6.03 3.19 3.99
CA LEU A 90 -6.52 1.83 4.25
C LEU A 90 -7.18 1.20 3.02
N ALA A 91 -7.87 1.98 2.20
CA ALA A 91 -8.43 1.51 0.93
C ALA A 91 -7.33 1.04 -0.04
N GLY A 92 -6.20 1.76 -0.10
CA GLY A 92 -5.02 1.33 -0.84
C GLY A 92 -4.45 0.01 -0.32
N GLN A 93 -4.21 -0.10 0.98
CA GLN A 93 -3.74 -1.35 1.58
C GLN A 93 -4.71 -2.52 1.34
N ALA A 94 -6.00 -2.29 1.49
CA ALA A 94 -7.02 -3.30 1.23
C ALA A 94 -7.04 -3.72 -0.25
N THR A 95 -6.77 -2.79 -1.16
CA THR A 95 -6.62 -3.07 -2.59
C THR A 95 -5.48 -4.06 -2.85
N GLU A 96 -4.29 -3.81 -2.29
CA GLU A 96 -3.15 -4.73 -2.40
C GLU A 96 -3.51 -6.13 -1.89
N HIS A 97 -4.15 -6.21 -0.71
CA HIS A 97 -4.50 -7.49 -0.08
C HIS A 97 -5.55 -8.27 -0.87
N LYS A 98 -6.67 -7.63 -1.22
CA LYS A 98 -7.86 -8.31 -1.75
C LYS A 98 -7.81 -8.53 -3.26
N TYR A 99 -7.26 -7.58 -4.01
CA TYR A 99 -7.36 -7.55 -5.47
C TYR A 99 -6.02 -7.84 -6.18
N VAL A 100 -4.90 -7.58 -5.51
CA VAL A 100 -3.56 -7.84 -6.06
C VAL A 100 -2.93 -9.08 -5.46
N GLY A 101 -3.20 -9.38 -4.19
CA GLY A 101 -2.73 -10.56 -3.47
C GLY A 101 -1.36 -10.34 -2.80
N VAL A 102 -1.04 -9.11 -2.42
CA VAL A 102 0.18 -8.73 -1.70
C VAL A 102 -0.18 -8.30 -0.29
N ASN A 103 0.32 -9.01 0.71
CA ASN A 103 0.06 -8.71 2.13
C ASN A 103 0.98 -7.62 2.68
N CYS A 104 0.99 -6.45 2.04
CA CYS A 104 1.83 -5.32 2.44
C CYS A 104 1.43 -4.70 3.79
N GLY A 105 2.36 -3.94 4.39
CA GLY A 105 2.06 -3.02 5.49
C GLY A 105 1.39 -1.75 4.98
N ILE A 106 1.09 -0.81 5.92
CA ILE A 106 0.41 0.46 5.58
C ILE A 106 1.38 1.58 5.15
N MET A 107 2.67 1.38 5.32
CA MET A 107 3.68 2.45 5.24
C MET A 107 3.64 3.23 3.94
N ASP A 108 3.56 2.53 2.81
CA ASP A 108 3.64 3.12 1.48
C ASP A 108 2.41 3.96 1.14
N GLN A 109 1.22 3.44 1.42
CA GLN A 109 -0.03 4.17 1.26
C GLN A 109 -0.09 5.36 2.22
N PHE A 110 0.37 5.17 3.47
CA PHE A 110 0.44 6.26 4.42
C PHE A 110 1.37 7.37 3.93
N ALA A 111 2.56 7.03 3.44
CA ALA A 111 3.52 7.99 2.91
C ALA A 111 2.94 8.79 1.73
N SER A 112 2.24 8.11 0.81
CA SER A 112 1.60 8.75 -0.34
C SER A 112 0.46 9.69 0.04
N VAL A 113 -0.35 9.32 1.06
CA VAL A 113 -1.54 10.09 1.47
C VAL A 113 -1.19 11.25 2.41
N PHE A 114 -0.20 11.06 3.31
CA PHE A 114 0.13 12.02 4.37
C PHE A 114 1.41 12.80 4.12
N GLY A 115 2.12 12.55 3.02
CA GLY A 115 3.36 13.26 2.67
C GLY A 115 3.20 14.77 2.71
N LYS A 116 4.21 15.47 3.25
CA LYS A 116 4.30 16.93 3.28
C LYS A 116 5.69 17.40 2.86
N GLU A 117 5.72 18.44 2.05
CA GLU A 117 6.97 19.08 1.64
C GLU A 117 7.82 19.51 2.86
N GLY A 118 9.12 19.26 2.78
CA GLY A 118 10.07 19.61 3.83
C GLY A 118 9.89 18.87 5.15
N LYS A 119 9.20 17.72 5.14
CA LYS A 119 8.97 16.91 6.35
C LYS A 119 9.32 15.45 6.14
N LEU A 120 9.90 14.86 7.17
CA LEU A 120 9.92 13.42 7.38
C LEU A 120 8.76 13.02 8.28
N MET A 121 8.31 11.79 8.14
CA MET A 121 7.26 11.22 8.98
C MET A 121 7.81 10.02 9.75
N ARG A 122 7.54 9.98 11.05
CA ARG A 122 7.70 8.79 11.88
C ARG A 122 6.33 8.20 12.14
N LEU A 123 6.09 7.00 11.65
CA LEU A 123 4.84 6.28 11.82
C LEU A 123 5.06 5.05 12.70
N ASP A 124 4.27 4.89 13.75
CA ASP A 124 4.08 3.59 14.38
C ASP A 124 2.97 2.82 13.64
N CYS A 125 3.37 1.79 12.87
CA CYS A 125 2.42 1.03 12.04
C CYS A 125 1.40 0.22 12.86
N ARG A 126 1.59 0.06 14.19
CA ARG A 126 0.65 -0.63 15.06
C ARG A 126 -0.41 0.33 15.60
N SER A 127 0.02 1.39 16.31
CA SER A 127 -0.89 2.38 16.90
C SER A 127 -1.46 3.33 15.85
N ARG A 128 -0.80 3.44 14.70
CA ARG A 128 -1.07 4.41 13.64
C ARG A 128 -0.85 5.86 14.06
N GLU A 129 -0.16 6.07 15.16
CA GLU A 129 0.30 7.39 15.59
C GLU A 129 1.48 7.82 14.74
N PHE A 130 1.53 9.09 14.40
CA PHE A 130 2.63 9.61 13.60
C PHE A 130 2.97 11.05 13.95
N GLU A 131 4.21 11.41 13.64
CA GLU A 131 4.75 12.75 13.86
C GLU A 131 5.51 13.22 12.64
N TYR A 132 5.50 14.53 12.41
CA TYR A 132 6.29 15.18 11.38
C TYR A 132 7.54 15.81 11.98
N PHE A 133 8.68 15.59 11.34
CA PHE A 133 9.96 16.23 11.65
C PHE A 133 10.39 17.11 10.50
N PRO A 134 11.01 18.27 10.76
CA PRO A 134 11.64 19.07 9.72
C PRO A 134 12.67 18.23 8.93
N PHE A 135 12.67 18.36 7.62
CA PHE A 135 13.68 17.77 6.77
C PHE A 135 14.27 18.84 5.87
N ASN A 136 15.47 19.26 6.22
CA ASN A 136 16.28 20.17 5.41
C ASN A 136 17.62 19.47 5.11
N PRO A 137 17.77 18.86 3.94
CA PRO A 137 18.99 18.15 3.56
C PRO A 137 20.09 19.10 3.07
N GLU A 138 20.16 20.34 3.56
CA GLU A 138 21.18 21.31 3.16
C GLU A 138 22.58 20.70 3.26
N GLY A 139 23.34 20.75 2.17
CA GLY A 139 24.66 20.12 2.07
C GLY A 139 24.64 18.61 1.78
N TYR A 140 23.48 17.97 1.71
CA TYR A 140 23.33 16.54 1.39
C TYR A 140 22.42 16.33 0.18
N LYS A 141 22.60 15.20 -0.49
CA LYS A 141 21.72 14.75 -1.57
C LYS A 141 21.25 13.33 -1.27
N LEU A 142 19.95 13.07 -1.49
CA LEU A 142 19.41 11.72 -1.54
C LEU A 142 19.66 11.17 -2.93
N VAL A 143 20.31 10.02 -3.01
CA VAL A 143 20.61 9.34 -4.28
C VAL A 143 19.91 8.00 -4.28
N LEU A 144 19.11 7.77 -5.30
CA LEU A 144 18.48 6.48 -5.58
C LEU A 144 19.30 5.74 -6.63
N LEU A 145 19.76 4.55 -6.29
CA LEU A 145 20.44 3.65 -7.20
C LEU A 145 19.47 2.53 -7.63
N ASP A 146 19.00 2.61 -8.86
CA ASP A 146 18.16 1.55 -9.43
C ASP A 146 19.08 0.37 -9.85
N SER A 147 18.97 -0.75 -9.13
CA SER A 147 19.71 -1.98 -9.42
C SER A 147 19.26 -2.67 -10.71
N LYS A 148 18.19 -2.19 -11.35
CA LYS A 148 17.53 -2.84 -12.51
C LYS A 148 16.94 -4.21 -12.22
N VAL A 149 16.97 -4.68 -10.98
CA VAL A 149 16.24 -5.88 -10.56
C VAL A 149 14.78 -5.50 -10.42
N LYS A 150 13.94 -5.97 -11.32
CA LYS A 150 12.50 -5.71 -11.26
C LYS A 150 11.88 -6.44 -10.07
N HIS A 151 11.25 -5.70 -9.21
CA HIS A 151 10.42 -6.23 -8.14
C HIS A 151 8.98 -6.33 -8.65
N GLU A 152 8.57 -7.53 -9.04
CA GLU A 152 7.16 -7.82 -9.23
C GLU A 152 6.59 -8.20 -7.86
N LEU A 153 5.61 -7.46 -7.36
CA LEU A 153 4.99 -7.72 -6.06
C LEU A 153 4.26 -9.07 -6.07
N LYS A 154 3.60 -9.41 -7.18
CA LYS A 154 2.96 -10.71 -7.37
C LYS A 154 4.01 -11.78 -7.66
N GLY A 155 4.11 -12.80 -6.76
CA GLY A 155 5.14 -13.84 -6.83
C GLY A 155 6.49 -13.42 -6.25
N SER A 156 6.56 -12.21 -5.64
CA SER A 156 7.76 -11.80 -4.91
C SER A 156 7.87 -12.57 -3.58
N PRO A 157 9.07 -12.70 -3.03
CA PRO A 157 9.30 -13.31 -1.71
C PRO A 157 8.70 -12.50 -0.54
N TYR A 158 7.93 -11.43 -0.81
CA TYR A 158 7.33 -10.59 0.21
C TYR A 158 6.39 -11.38 1.12
N ASN A 159 5.41 -12.07 0.51
CA ASN A 159 4.46 -12.88 1.28
C ASN A 159 5.17 -14.02 2.02
N ASP A 160 6.21 -14.62 1.43
CA ASP A 160 6.99 -15.68 2.08
C ASP A 160 7.75 -15.15 3.31
N ARG A 161 8.33 -13.96 3.21
CA ARG A 161 8.99 -13.31 4.35
C ARG A 161 8.01 -12.96 5.45
N ARG A 162 6.84 -12.44 5.11
CA ARG A 162 5.77 -12.18 6.07
C ARG A 162 5.31 -13.48 6.74
N ASN A 163 5.03 -14.52 5.97
CA ASN A 163 4.66 -15.82 6.48
C ASN A 163 5.74 -16.41 7.41
N SER A 164 7.02 -16.20 7.10
CA SER A 164 8.14 -16.62 7.97
C SER A 164 8.11 -15.88 9.31
N CYS A 165 7.90 -14.57 9.31
CA CYS A 165 7.74 -13.79 10.54
C CYS A 165 6.54 -14.30 11.38
N GLU A 166 5.41 -14.54 10.74
CA GLU A 166 4.21 -15.05 11.41
C GLU A 166 4.40 -16.46 11.98
N LYS A 167 5.17 -17.32 11.29
CA LYS A 167 5.55 -18.65 11.82
C LYS A 167 6.38 -18.54 13.09
N VAL A 168 7.37 -17.64 13.13
CA VAL A 168 8.19 -17.41 14.33
C VAL A 168 7.31 -16.94 15.49
N VAL A 169 6.42 -15.96 15.26
CA VAL A 169 5.48 -15.49 16.30
C VAL A 169 4.65 -16.64 16.86
N LYS A 170 4.11 -17.51 16.00
CA LYS A 170 3.34 -18.69 16.42
C LYS A 170 4.17 -19.67 17.25
N HIS A 171 5.44 -19.88 16.91
CA HIS A 171 6.33 -20.76 17.71
C HIS A 171 6.63 -20.18 19.08
N VAL A 172 6.91 -18.87 19.16
CA VAL A 172 7.10 -18.18 20.44
C VAL A 172 5.82 -18.24 21.28
N ALA A 173 4.67 -17.93 20.71
CA ALA A 173 3.38 -17.97 21.41
C ALA A 173 3.05 -19.38 21.94
N ALA A 174 3.42 -20.43 21.22
CA ALA A 174 3.21 -21.81 21.69
C ALA A 174 4.06 -22.18 22.89
N LYS A 175 5.24 -21.57 23.05
CA LYS A 175 6.14 -21.79 24.21
C LYS A 175 5.81 -20.90 25.42
N HIS A 176 5.20 -19.74 25.17
CA HIS A 176 4.91 -18.71 26.16
C HIS A 176 3.40 -18.37 26.16
N ALA A 177 2.57 -19.35 26.51
CA ALA A 177 1.11 -19.25 26.41
C ALA A 177 0.49 -18.18 27.36
N GLU A 178 1.25 -17.75 28.37
CA GLU A 178 0.86 -16.69 29.31
C GLU A 178 0.96 -15.28 28.71
N SER A 179 1.64 -15.13 27.59
CA SER A 179 1.89 -13.83 26.93
C SER A 179 1.14 -13.72 25.61
N HIS A 180 0.75 -12.49 25.26
CA HIS A 180 0.05 -12.22 24.00
C HIS A 180 1.04 -11.72 22.94
N PHE A 181 1.18 -12.45 21.85
CA PHE A 181 2.06 -12.13 20.72
C PHE A 181 1.27 -11.91 19.43
N GLU A 182 1.20 -10.68 18.97
CA GLU A 182 0.57 -10.34 17.67
C GLU A 182 1.59 -10.24 16.54
N ALA A 183 2.82 -9.86 16.85
CA ALA A 183 3.89 -9.64 15.88
C ALA A 183 5.27 -9.87 16.52
N LEU A 184 6.32 -9.98 15.71
CA LEU A 184 7.71 -10.11 16.17
C LEU A 184 8.12 -8.98 17.13
N ARG A 185 7.57 -7.80 16.99
CA ARG A 185 7.78 -6.66 17.92
C ARG A 185 7.38 -6.97 19.38
N ASN A 186 6.55 -7.97 19.62
CA ASN A 186 6.17 -8.38 20.97
C ASN A 186 7.14 -9.40 21.57
N CYS A 187 8.02 -10.01 20.76
CA CYS A 187 8.96 -11.03 21.20
C CYS A 187 10.24 -10.37 21.73
N SER A 188 10.77 -10.86 22.86
CA SER A 188 12.11 -10.50 23.30
C SER A 188 13.18 -11.26 22.50
N TRP A 189 14.44 -10.82 22.59
CA TRP A 189 15.57 -11.52 21.95
C TRP A 189 15.75 -12.93 22.53
N GLU A 190 15.58 -13.11 23.82
CA GLU A 190 15.67 -14.38 24.52
C GLU A 190 14.64 -15.36 23.96
N GLN A 191 13.37 -14.94 23.84
CA GLN A 191 12.29 -15.74 23.26
C GLN A 191 12.54 -16.12 21.81
N LEU A 192 13.18 -15.24 21.01
CA LEU A 192 13.53 -15.53 19.63
C LEU A 192 14.68 -16.56 19.55
N GLU A 193 15.66 -16.50 20.45
CA GLU A 193 16.76 -17.47 20.50
C GLU A 193 16.26 -18.89 20.82
N GLU A 194 15.21 -19.03 21.63
CA GLU A 194 14.60 -20.31 21.98
C GLU A 194 13.91 -21.04 20.81
N VAL A 195 13.64 -20.35 19.69
CA VAL A 195 12.94 -20.90 18.53
C VAL A 195 13.80 -20.93 17.26
N LYS A 196 15.09 -20.66 17.39
CA LYS A 196 16.10 -20.94 16.35
C LYS A 196 16.22 -22.44 16.08
#